data_49c73c24404e4235c94e3d0674862e3b
#
_entry.id   49c73c24404e4235c94e3d0674862e3b
#
_cell.length_a   1.000
_cell.length_b   1.000
_cell.length_c   1.000
_cell.angle_alpha   90.00
_cell.angle_beta   90.00
_cell.angle_gamma   90.00
#
_symmetry.space_group_name_H-M   'P 1'
#
loop_
_entity.id
_entity.type
_entity.pdbx_description
1 polymer ?
#
loop_
_entity_poly.entity_id
_entity_poly.type
_entity_poly.pdbx_seq_one_letter_code
_entity_poly.pdbx_strand_id
1 'polypeptide(L)'
;MAFKMNTVKCDFGSYQAPYLILSPRKFGKTTWWRNFVVEAWGDASKGLLISCGTESGFHALDNLQVEEALEWDAEYDEETDHRGLVQIIDDLIDNNKEYGIKGVCFDTFDTLYDIAAAETLRICRKETGKNCKSLLE
;
A
#
# COMPACT_ATOMS: atom_id res chain seq x y z
N MET A 1 -14.39 30.37 -31.22
CA MET A 1 -13.01 29.84 -31.07
C MET A 1 -13.10 28.44 -30.47
N ALA A 2 -12.64 27.42 -31.17
CA ALA A 2 -12.63 26.05 -30.63
C ALA A 2 -11.41 25.89 -29.71
N PHE A 3 -11.62 25.41 -28.48
CA PHE A 3 -10.52 25.07 -27.60
C PHE A 3 -9.76 23.87 -28.18
N LYS A 4 -8.46 24.00 -28.31
CA LYS A 4 -7.59 22.88 -28.67
C LYS A 4 -7.28 22.11 -27.40
N MET A 5 -7.89 20.93 -27.22
CA MET A 5 -7.50 20.05 -26.13
C MET A 5 -6.11 19.49 -26.43
N ASN A 6 -5.16 19.76 -25.56
CA ASN A 6 -3.87 19.11 -25.59
C ASN A 6 -3.98 17.80 -24.82
N THR A 7 -3.88 16.69 -25.53
CA THR A 7 -3.77 15.38 -24.91
C THR A 7 -2.33 15.15 -24.49
N VAL A 8 -2.07 15.22 -23.21
CA VAL A 8 -0.77 14.84 -22.65
C VAL A 8 -0.77 13.33 -22.47
N LYS A 9 0.12 12.63 -23.16
CA LYS A 9 0.38 11.24 -22.86
C LYS A 9 1.19 11.19 -21.57
N CYS A 10 0.60 10.66 -20.50
CA CYS A 10 1.36 10.29 -19.31
C CYS A 10 2.30 9.14 -19.67
N ASP A 11 3.59 9.40 -19.61
CA ASP A 11 4.62 8.37 -19.64
C ASP A 11 4.90 7.93 -18.20
N PHE A 12 4.21 6.90 -17.74
CA PHE A 12 4.41 6.33 -16.41
C PHE A 12 5.78 5.67 -16.22
N GLY A 13 6.51 5.40 -17.31
CA GLY A 13 7.85 4.82 -17.25
C GLY A 13 8.93 5.80 -16.79
N SER A 14 8.71 7.09 -16.92
CA SER A 14 9.68 8.15 -16.56
C SER A 14 9.35 8.87 -15.25
N TYR A 15 8.16 8.71 -14.68
CA TYR A 15 7.76 9.36 -13.44
C TYR A 15 7.79 8.41 -12.25
N GLN A 16 8.88 8.45 -11.50
CA GLN A 16 8.97 7.89 -10.14
C GLN A 16 8.35 8.88 -9.15
N ALA A 17 7.04 9.01 -9.17
CA ALA A 17 6.33 9.93 -8.30
C ALA A 17 5.33 9.17 -7.43
N PRO A 18 5.12 9.59 -6.17
CA PRO A 18 4.02 9.07 -5.37
C PRO A 18 2.70 9.63 -5.89
N TYR A 19 1.68 8.77 -5.93
CA TYR A 19 0.31 9.12 -6.32
C TYR A 19 -0.62 8.93 -5.13
N LEU A 20 -1.47 9.90 -4.86
CA LEU A 20 -2.56 9.78 -3.90
C LEU A 20 -3.89 9.77 -4.66
N ILE A 21 -4.65 8.67 -4.49
CA ILE A 21 -5.94 8.49 -5.14
C ILE A 21 -7.04 8.63 -4.10
N LEU A 22 -7.85 9.65 -4.28
CA LEU A 22 -8.99 9.93 -3.42
C LEU A 22 -10.29 9.56 -4.15
N SER A 23 -11.05 8.65 -3.57
CA SER A 23 -12.39 8.32 -4.06
C SER A 23 -13.23 7.67 -2.96
N PRO A 24 -14.57 7.71 -3.06
CA PRO A 24 -15.44 6.98 -2.14
C PRO A 24 -15.14 5.47 -2.12
N ARG A 25 -15.63 4.78 -1.09
CA ARG A 25 -15.57 3.32 -1.02
C ARG A 25 -16.28 2.68 -2.21
N LYS A 26 -15.78 1.52 -2.64
CA LYS A 26 -16.33 0.73 -3.77
C LYS A 26 -16.32 1.41 -5.14
N PHE A 27 -15.53 2.46 -5.32
CA PHE A 27 -15.34 3.15 -6.61
C PHE A 27 -14.24 2.53 -7.48
N GLY A 28 -13.76 1.33 -7.12
CA GLY A 28 -12.83 0.58 -7.96
C GLY A 28 -11.37 1.00 -7.84
N LYS A 29 -10.91 1.55 -6.70
CA LYS A 29 -9.51 1.93 -6.47
C LYS A 29 -8.54 0.77 -6.70
N THR A 30 -8.84 -0.39 -6.15
CA THR A 30 -8.02 -1.60 -6.30
C THR A 30 -7.98 -2.09 -7.74
N THR A 31 -9.13 -2.05 -8.44
CA THR A 31 -9.21 -2.35 -9.88
C THR A 31 -8.39 -1.35 -10.70
N TRP A 32 -8.47 -0.07 -10.35
CA TRP A 32 -7.66 0.97 -10.97
C TRP A 32 -6.17 0.69 -10.80
N TRP A 33 -5.72 0.32 -9.60
CA TRP A 33 -4.33 -0.03 -9.33
C TRP A 33 -3.86 -1.19 -10.21
N ARG A 34 -4.63 -2.27 -10.26
CA ARG A 34 -4.31 -3.41 -11.12
C ARG A 34 -4.17 -3.00 -12.60
N ASN A 35 -5.13 -2.24 -13.11
CA ASN A 35 -5.12 -1.79 -14.51
C ASN A 35 -3.94 -0.85 -14.78
N PHE A 36 -3.63 0.03 -13.83
CA PHE A 36 -2.45 0.90 -13.90
C PHE A 36 -1.15 0.07 -14.03
N VAL A 37 -0.99 -0.94 -13.20
CA VAL A 37 0.20 -1.82 -13.23
C VAL A 37 0.32 -2.54 -14.56
N VAL A 38 -0.78 -3.08 -15.07
CA VAL A 38 -0.79 -3.78 -16.36
C VAL A 38 -0.45 -2.82 -17.50
N GLU A 39 -0.98 -1.62 -17.51
CA GLU A 39 -0.70 -0.62 -18.55
C GLU A 39 0.74 -0.10 -18.48
N ALA A 40 1.24 0.15 -17.26
CA ALA A 40 2.59 0.68 -17.07
C ALA A 40 3.69 -0.36 -17.30
N TRP A 41 3.48 -1.62 -16.91
CA TRP A 41 4.53 -2.63 -16.87
C TRP A 41 4.17 -3.96 -17.56
N GLY A 42 3.00 -4.05 -18.15
CA GLY A 42 2.57 -5.20 -18.96
C GLY A 42 2.02 -6.40 -18.21
N ASP A 43 2.21 -6.46 -16.88
CA ASP A 43 1.79 -7.59 -16.05
C ASP A 43 1.41 -7.12 -14.65
N ALA A 44 0.26 -7.56 -14.14
CA ALA A 44 -0.24 -7.24 -12.81
C ALA A 44 0.70 -7.69 -11.68
N SER A 45 1.48 -8.75 -11.91
CA SER A 45 2.48 -9.26 -10.95
C SER A 45 3.64 -8.30 -10.68
N LYS A 46 3.78 -7.23 -11.48
CA LYS A 46 4.80 -6.19 -11.27
C LYS A 46 4.40 -5.14 -10.24
N GLY A 47 3.17 -5.15 -9.77
CA GLY A 47 2.67 -4.28 -8.71
C GLY A 47 2.32 -5.07 -7.47
N LEU A 48 2.67 -4.52 -6.30
CA LEU A 48 2.26 -5.05 -5.01
C LEU A 48 1.19 -4.14 -4.40
N LEU A 49 0.09 -4.73 -3.96
CA LEU A 49 -0.89 -4.08 -3.11
C LEU A 49 -0.62 -4.47 -1.67
N ILE A 50 -0.37 -3.50 -0.81
CA ILE A 50 -0.31 -3.72 0.65
C ILE A 50 -1.65 -3.29 1.23
N SER A 51 -2.44 -4.28 1.64
CA SER A 51 -3.70 -4.06 2.33
C SER A 51 -3.44 -3.81 3.81
N CYS A 52 -3.75 -2.61 4.27
CA CYS A 52 -3.55 -2.22 5.67
C CYS A 52 -4.82 -2.36 6.52
N GLY A 53 -5.83 -3.07 6.03
CA GLY A 53 -7.11 -3.22 6.71
C GLY A 53 -7.81 -4.53 6.37
N THR A 54 -9.02 -4.68 6.86
CA THR A 54 -9.84 -5.89 6.66
C THR A 54 -10.63 -5.89 5.35
N GLU A 55 -10.33 -5.01 4.41
CA GLU A 55 -11.03 -4.95 3.13
C GLU A 55 -10.53 -6.05 2.19
N SER A 56 -11.43 -6.88 1.70
CA SER A 56 -11.15 -8.07 0.87
C SER A 56 -11.49 -7.92 -0.61
N GLY A 57 -11.69 -6.68 -1.09
CA GLY A 57 -12.09 -6.42 -2.48
C GLY A 57 -11.09 -6.88 -3.54
N PHE A 58 -9.83 -7.07 -3.15
CA PHE A 58 -8.75 -7.54 -4.03
C PHE A 58 -8.86 -9.02 -4.38
N HIS A 59 -9.55 -9.84 -3.61
CA HIS A 59 -9.73 -11.28 -3.89
C HIS A 59 -10.46 -11.56 -5.22
N ALA A 60 -11.16 -10.57 -5.77
CA ALA A 60 -11.84 -10.68 -7.05
C ALA A 60 -10.96 -10.32 -8.25
N LEU A 61 -9.69 -9.95 -8.03
CA LEU A 61 -8.79 -9.49 -9.08
C LEU A 61 -7.68 -10.50 -9.36
N ASP A 62 -7.71 -11.08 -10.57
CA ASP A 62 -6.73 -12.06 -11.00
C ASP A 62 -5.32 -11.47 -11.12
N ASN A 63 -4.33 -12.27 -10.73
CA ASN A 63 -2.89 -11.99 -10.86
C ASN A 63 -2.39 -10.74 -10.12
N LEU A 64 -3.16 -10.20 -9.18
CA LEU A 64 -2.70 -9.13 -8.32
C LEU A 64 -1.83 -9.70 -7.18
N GLN A 65 -0.65 -9.16 -6.98
CA GLN A 65 0.19 -9.47 -5.83
C GLN A 65 -0.33 -8.67 -4.61
N VAL A 66 -0.63 -9.37 -3.52
CA VAL A 66 -1.19 -8.76 -2.33
C VAL A 66 -0.46 -9.24 -1.09
N GLU A 67 -0.13 -8.32 -0.19
CA GLU A 67 0.30 -8.57 1.18
C GLU A 67 -0.65 -7.88 2.14
N GLU A 68 -0.93 -8.48 3.27
CA GLU A 68 -1.77 -7.90 4.32
C GLU A 68 -0.91 -7.49 5.51
N ALA A 69 -0.98 -6.21 5.89
CA ALA A 69 -0.29 -5.64 7.04
C ALA A 69 -1.32 -5.08 8.01
N LEU A 70 -1.53 -5.74 9.13
CA LEU A 70 -2.46 -5.30 10.18
C LEU A 70 -1.74 -4.56 11.32
N GLU A 71 -0.42 -4.68 11.39
CA GLU A 71 0.44 -4.06 12.38
C GLU A 71 1.65 -3.42 11.72
N TRP A 72 2.26 -2.46 12.41
CA TRP A 72 3.46 -1.79 11.92
C TRP A 72 4.68 -2.71 11.93
N ASP A 73 4.89 -3.39 13.06
CA ASP A 73 6.01 -4.28 13.30
C ASP A 73 5.50 -5.55 13.99
N ALA A 74 5.45 -6.63 13.26
CA ALA A 74 5.04 -7.94 13.74
C ALA A 74 5.84 -9.03 13.03
N GLU A 75 6.32 -10.01 13.78
CA GLU A 75 6.93 -11.20 13.21
C GLU A 75 5.92 -11.97 12.35
N TYR A 76 6.41 -12.71 11.37
CA TYR A 76 5.57 -13.54 10.52
C TYR A 76 4.84 -14.61 11.35
N ASP A 77 3.53 -14.64 11.19
CA ASP A 77 2.64 -15.61 11.82
C ASP A 77 2.21 -16.67 10.78
N GLU A 78 2.67 -17.90 10.98
CA GLU A 78 2.38 -19.01 10.07
C GLU A 78 0.89 -19.42 10.05
N GLU A 79 0.13 -19.14 11.12
CA GLU A 79 -1.29 -19.50 11.18
C GLU A 79 -2.16 -18.57 10.33
N THR A 80 -1.81 -17.30 10.30
CA THR A 80 -2.59 -16.27 9.59
C THR A 80 -1.97 -15.84 8.26
N ASP A 81 -0.73 -16.26 7.98
CA ASP A 81 0.07 -15.81 6.83
C ASP A 81 0.24 -14.28 6.79
N HIS A 82 0.28 -13.66 7.98
CA HIS A 82 0.43 -12.21 8.11
C HIS A 82 1.79 -11.85 8.71
N ARG A 83 2.27 -10.67 8.35
CA ARG A 83 3.49 -10.06 8.89
C ARG A 83 3.31 -8.54 9.00
N GLY A 84 4.17 -7.89 9.78
CA GLY A 84 4.13 -6.45 9.93
C GLY A 84 4.52 -5.70 8.66
N LEU A 85 4.13 -4.45 8.57
CA LEU A 85 4.46 -3.59 7.44
C LEU A 85 5.96 -3.44 7.23
N VAL A 86 6.72 -3.31 8.34
CA VAL A 86 8.19 -3.19 8.29
C VAL A 86 8.80 -4.44 7.67
N GLN A 87 8.35 -5.64 8.07
CA GLN A 87 8.84 -6.90 7.54
C GLN A 87 8.56 -7.06 6.04
N ILE A 88 7.39 -6.60 5.56
CA ILE A 88 7.06 -6.61 4.13
C ILE A 88 8.01 -5.67 3.37
N ILE A 89 8.25 -4.47 3.89
CA ILE A 89 9.14 -3.49 3.24
C ILE A 89 10.58 -3.96 3.23
N ASP A 90 11.08 -4.52 4.33
CA ASP A 90 12.45 -5.04 4.43
C ASP A 90 12.66 -6.20 3.46
N ASP A 91 11.70 -7.11 3.38
CA ASP A 91 11.73 -8.22 2.42
C ASP A 91 11.75 -7.72 0.96
N LEU A 92 10.95 -6.70 0.65
CA LEU A 92 10.99 -6.06 -0.68
C LEU A 92 12.36 -5.43 -0.98
N ILE A 93 12.98 -4.76 -0.01
CA ILE A 93 14.30 -4.14 -0.19
C ILE A 93 15.34 -5.22 -0.49
N ASP A 94 15.31 -6.31 0.26
CA ASP A 94 16.31 -7.36 0.17
C ASP A 94 16.13 -8.26 -1.06
N ASN A 95 14.89 -8.62 -1.39
CA ASN A 95 14.56 -9.67 -2.35
C ASN A 95 13.87 -9.18 -3.64
N ASN A 96 13.68 -7.88 -3.83
CA ASN A 96 12.95 -7.36 -4.99
C ASN A 96 13.58 -7.73 -6.34
N LYS A 97 14.87 -8.06 -6.37
CA LYS A 97 15.52 -8.57 -7.61
C LYS A 97 14.88 -9.86 -8.11
N GLU A 98 14.39 -10.70 -7.17
CA GLU A 98 13.69 -11.95 -7.47
C GLU A 98 12.21 -11.70 -7.77
N TYR A 99 11.55 -10.88 -6.96
CA TYR A 99 10.13 -10.57 -7.11
C TYR A 99 9.83 -9.70 -8.34
N GLY A 100 10.72 -8.79 -8.67
CA GLY A 100 10.58 -7.90 -9.82
C GLY A 100 9.44 -6.90 -9.68
N ILE A 101 9.06 -6.52 -8.44
CA ILE A 101 8.05 -5.51 -8.15
C ILE A 101 8.55 -4.13 -8.60
N LYS A 102 7.73 -3.40 -9.32
CA LYS A 102 8.03 -2.06 -9.85
C LYS A 102 7.21 -0.95 -9.21
N GLY A 103 6.10 -1.29 -8.56
CA GLY A 103 5.26 -0.35 -7.87
C GLY A 103 4.58 -0.96 -6.65
N VAL A 104 4.37 -0.12 -5.63
CA VAL A 104 3.68 -0.51 -4.40
C VAL A 104 2.49 0.42 -4.19
N CYS A 105 1.36 -0.13 -3.82
CA CYS A 105 0.15 0.59 -3.45
C CYS A 105 -0.24 0.24 -2.02
N PHE A 106 -0.53 1.24 -1.22
CA PHE A 106 -1.13 1.04 0.11
C PHE A 106 -2.65 1.28 0.02
N ASP A 107 -3.43 0.31 0.42
CA ASP A 107 -4.89 0.38 0.44
C ASP A 107 -5.41 0.01 1.85
N THR A 108 -5.92 0.92 2.62
CA THR A 108 -6.14 2.34 2.37
C THR A 108 -5.17 3.21 3.19
N PHE A 109 -5.05 4.49 2.83
CA PHE A 109 -4.19 5.42 3.57
C PHE A 109 -4.68 5.65 5.01
N ASP A 110 -5.98 5.65 5.25
CA ASP A 110 -6.56 5.81 6.59
C ASP A 110 -6.13 4.67 7.52
N THR A 111 -6.20 3.43 7.05
CA THR A 111 -5.80 2.25 7.83
C THR A 111 -4.28 2.17 8.01
N LEU A 112 -3.50 2.60 7.02
CA LEU A 112 -2.06 2.76 7.16
C LEU A 112 -1.72 3.78 8.26
N TYR A 113 -2.44 4.92 8.29
CA TYR A 113 -2.28 5.91 9.33
C TYR A 113 -2.60 5.36 10.72
N ASP A 114 -3.67 4.57 10.86
CA ASP A 114 -4.07 3.96 12.13
C ASP A 114 -2.99 2.99 12.65
N ILE A 115 -2.39 2.19 11.77
CA ILE A 115 -1.28 1.30 12.12
C ILE A 115 -0.07 2.10 12.61
N ALA A 116 0.31 3.16 11.91
CA ALA A 116 1.42 4.03 12.28
C ALA A 116 1.16 4.76 13.61
N ALA A 117 -0.07 5.23 13.82
CA ALA A 117 -0.49 5.90 15.04
C ALA A 117 -0.42 4.95 16.26
N ALA A 118 -0.92 3.72 16.11
CA ALA A 118 -0.87 2.70 17.16
C ALA A 118 0.56 2.39 17.57
N GLU A 119 1.48 2.24 16.62
CA GLU A 119 2.90 2.01 16.89
C GLU A 119 3.57 3.19 17.58
N THR A 120 3.29 4.42 17.12
CA THR A 120 3.81 5.64 17.74
C THR A 120 3.40 5.75 19.20
N LEU A 121 2.12 5.44 19.52
CA LEU A 121 1.63 5.42 20.90
C LEU A 121 2.28 4.31 21.73
N ARG A 122 2.54 3.14 21.14
CA ARG A 122 3.25 2.04 21.80
C ARG A 122 4.67 2.44 22.19
N ILE A 123 5.41 3.08 21.28
CA ILE A 123 6.77 3.58 21.52
C ILE A 123 6.75 4.66 22.60
N CYS A 124 5.84 5.62 22.50
CA CYS A 124 5.69 6.69 23.49
C CYS A 124 5.45 6.15 24.90
N ARG A 125 4.57 5.19 25.05
CA ARG A 125 4.29 4.54 26.35
C ARG A 125 5.53 3.83 26.91
N LYS A 126 6.26 3.14 26.04
CA LYS A 126 7.48 2.40 26.42
C LYS A 126 8.59 3.33 26.86
N GLU A 127 8.81 4.43 26.15
CA GLU A 127 9.92 5.36 26.41
C GLU A 127 9.64 6.32 27.56
N THR A 128 8.42 6.84 27.66
CA THR A 128 8.08 7.87 28.65
C THR A 128 7.48 7.32 29.94
N GLY A 129 7.03 6.07 29.94
CA GLY A 129 6.26 5.49 31.04
C GLY A 129 4.87 6.15 31.25
N LYS A 130 4.48 7.07 30.38
CA LYS A 130 3.20 7.76 30.44
C LYS A 130 2.14 6.97 29.67
N ASN A 131 0.91 7.07 30.14
CA ASN A 131 -0.23 6.44 29.47
C ASN A 131 -0.73 7.34 28.33
N CYS A 132 0.07 7.49 27.27
CA CYS A 132 -0.33 8.24 26.08
C CYS A 132 -1.60 7.62 25.46
N LYS A 133 -2.68 8.40 25.36
CA LYS A 133 -3.97 7.93 24.85
C LYS A 133 -4.26 8.34 23.42
N SER A 134 -3.61 9.39 22.94
CA SER A 134 -3.74 9.88 21.57
C SER A 134 -2.45 10.54 21.09
N LEU A 135 -2.32 10.74 19.78
CA LEU A 135 -1.19 11.49 19.18
C LEU A 135 -1.27 13.00 19.45
N LEU A 136 -2.36 13.48 20.02
CA LEU A 136 -2.59 14.90 20.31
C LEU A 136 -2.28 15.26 21.78
N GLU A 137 -1.91 14.29 22.59
CA GLU A 137 -1.44 14.45 23.97
C GLU A 137 0.11 14.36 24.01
#